data_888351b64f263516c247422f1692d036
#
_entry.id   888351b64f263516c247422f1692d036
#
_cell.length_a   1.000
_cell.length_b   1.000
_cell.length_c   1.000
_cell.angle_alpha   90.00
_cell.angle_beta   90.00
_cell.angle_gamma   90.00
#
_symmetry.space_group_name_H-M   'P 1'
#
loop_
_entity.id
_entity.type
_entity.pdbx_description
1 polymer ?
#
loop_
_entity_poly.entity_id
_entity_poly.type
_entity_poly.pdbx_seq_one_letter_code
_entity_poly.pdbx_strand_id
1 'polypeptide(L)'
;MQMRQITAGFVGFGEVNSPRELIERKCQRARAALEEAGLRLVYTAPVSDDPAGIAEQRARQELARGDFDLLVVCLAGWIPSHTVIDVISPFAHKPMVLWGLTGERVEGRLVTTADQAGTSALRDVMDGLGFRFKYVYDTPEAPYAAASQVVSFAEAARAAALLRQSRVGMMGYRDMKLHATLFDGLSLRRVVGTEVEAFETLEIAQQMEQVEAADVAPLAEVILTEWHFDQPPQVAALEQGIRMYLAVMQKVQERGYQAISLIDVDGVKKLLRFPPAMVFMLLADKGGVATIPENDALGAVTQLMVRYLTGQAGAYFEFYEFMQDRVLVGVPDYVPSAVVDGQVKVLMAKFGELSQGVLNVSRVQTGQVNLCRLASRGEHYRMHIVTGQAVTPGVWEEAGWAQPAPRLPSLEVILDTPVEDFAQKVLGQHYILSYGDQRRQLDDLCHLLGIEVI
;
A
#
# COMPACT_ATOMS: atom_id res chain seq x y z
N MET A 1 -5.18 6.73 11.05
CA MET A 1 -3.76 6.98 11.42
C MET A 1 -3.30 8.23 10.70
N GLN A 2 -2.93 9.29 11.42
CA GLN A 2 -2.38 10.49 10.78
C GLN A 2 -0.97 10.15 10.26
N MET A 3 -0.78 10.19 8.95
CA MET A 3 0.52 9.85 8.37
C MET A 3 1.55 10.94 8.73
N ARG A 4 2.71 10.51 9.26
CA ARG A 4 3.83 11.42 9.55
C ARG A 4 4.28 12.12 8.27
N GLN A 5 4.56 13.43 8.33
CA GLN A 5 5.18 14.17 7.24
C GLN A 5 6.53 13.53 6.87
N ILE A 6 6.76 13.35 5.56
CA ILE A 6 7.99 12.74 5.06
C ILE A 6 9.11 13.77 5.14
N THR A 7 10.26 13.32 5.63
CA THR A 7 11.50 14.13 5.64
C THR A 7 12.47 13.57 4.60
N ALA A 8 12.97 14.40 3.71
CA ALA A 8 13.99 14.03 2.73
C ALA A 8 15.32 14.73 3.04
N GLY A 9 16.42 13.98 2.96
CA GLY A 9 17.75 14.58 2.81
C GLY A 9 17.87 15.17 1.41
N PHE A 10 18.47 16.34 1.26
CA PHE A 10 18.72 16.98 -0.04
C PHE A 10 20.16 17.45 -0.15
N VAL A 11 20.84 17.02 -1.21
CA VAL A 11 22.17 17.48 -1.55
C VAL A 11 22.23 17.83 -3.05
N GLY A 12 22.67 19.05 -3.34
CA GLY A 12 22.87 19.55 -4.70
C GLY A 12 24.31 19.46 -5.14
N PHE A 13 24.56 19.28 -6.44
CA PHE A 13 25.89 19.15 -7.02
C PHE A 13 26.07 20.00 -8.27
N GLY A 14 27.31 20.53 -8.46
CA GLY A 14 27.74 21.18 -9.67
C GLY A 14 29.24 21.47 -9.60
N GLU A 15 29.94 21.26 -10.72
CA GLU A 15 31.42 21.40 -10.79
C GLU A 15 31.93 22.81 -10.44
N VAL A 16 33.18 22.88 -10.07
CA VAL A 16 33.89 24.13 -9.71
C VAL A 16 33.92 25.13 -10.87
N ASN A 17 33.90 24.68 -12.13
CA ASN A 17 33.91 25.53 -13.32
C ASN A 17 32.53 26.15 -13.65
N SER A 18 31.45 25.63 -13.08
CA SER A 18 30.11 26.19 -13.26
C SER A 18 29.91 27.43 -12.37
N PRO A 19 29.20 28.48 -12.86
CA PRO A 19 28.92 29.66 -12.04
C PRO A 19 28.20 29.26 -10.73
N ARG A 20 28.85 29.52 -9.61
CA ARG A 20 28.38 29.13 -8.28
C ARG A 20 26.96 29.61 -7.99
N GLU A 21 26.67 30.89 -8.30
CA GLU A 21 25.35 31.49 -8.09
C GLU A 21 24.25 30.77 -8.91
N LEU A 22 24.57 30.27 -10.10
CA LEU A 22 23.63 29.50 -10.92
C LEU A 22 23.29 28.16 -10.28
N ILE A 23 24.33 27.42 -9.82
CA ILE A 23 24.12 26.15 -9.11
C ILE A 23 23.30 26.33 -7.84
N GLU A 24 23.60 27.34 -7.03
CA GLU A 24 22.88 27.68 -5.81
C GLU A 24 21.41 28.03 -6.08
N ARG A 25 21.14 28.86 -7.09
CA ARG A 25 19.79 29.22 -7.50
C ARG A 25 18.98 28.03 -7.96
N LYS A 26 19.55 27.14 -8.78
CA LYS A 26 18.91 25.93 -9.24
C LYS A 26 18.56 24.99 -8.08
N CYS A 27 19.49 24.72 -7.17
CA CYS A 27 19.26 23.91 -5.99
C CYS A 27 18.20 24.54 -5.05
N GLN A 28 18.19 25.86 -4.90
CA GLN A 28 17.18 26.55 -4.10
C GLN A 28 15.77 26.39 -4.68
N ARG A 29 15.61 26.52 -6.00
CA ARG A 29 14.33 26.32 -6.68
C ARG A 29 13.86 24.87 -6.59
N ALA A 30 14.77 23.90 -6.74
CA ALA A 30 14.46 22.46 -6.58
C ALA A 30 13.96 22.16 -5.16
N ARG A 31 14.62 22.73 -4.13
CA ARG A 31 14.16 22.59 -2.74
C ARG A 31 12.77 23.21 -2.53
N ALA A 32 12.57 24.44 -3.02
CA ALA A 32 11.27 25.08 -2.91
C ALA A 32 10.14 24.25 -3.53
N ALA A 33 10.36 23.65 -4.71
CA ALA A 33 9.38 22.79 -5.36
C ALA A 33 9.06 21.54 -4.51
N LEU A 34 10.03 20.94 -3.81
CA LEU A 34 9.80 19.82 -2.91
C LEU A 34 9.06 20.22 -1.64
N GLU A 35 9.38 21.40 -1.07
CA GLU A 35 8.71 21.93 0.12
C GLU A 35 7.25 22.31 -0.20
N GLU A 36 7.00 22.96 -1.34
CA GLU A 36 5.65 23.24 -1.85
C GLU A 36 4.83 21.96 -2.08
N ALA A 37 5.50 20.89 -2.50
CA ALA A 37 4.88 19.56 -2.66
C ALA A 37 4.72 18.79 -1.33
N GLY A 38 5.04 19.41 -0.18
CA GLY A 38 4.76 18.88 1.16
C GLY A 38 5.88 18.09 1.83
N LEU A 39 7.08 18.01 1.26
CA LEU A 39 8.22 17.40 1.93
C LEU A 39 8.88 18.34 2.92
N ARG A 40 9.33 17.81 4.04
CA ARG A 40 10.28 18.48 4.93
C ARG A 40 11.71 18.14 4.49
N LEU A 41 12.61 19.11 4.48
CA LEU A 41 13.96 18.90 3.99
C LEU A 41 15.03 19.04 5.10
N VAL A 42 15.99 18.11 5.08
CA VAL A 42 17.31 18.25 5.70
C VAL A 42 18.28 18.48 4.55
N TYR A 43 18.88 19.65 4.43
CA TYR A 43 19.66 19.98 3.25
C TYR A 43 21.03 20.57 3.59
N THR A 44 21.94 20.52 2.60
CA THR A 44 23.28 21.11 2.67
C THR A 44 23.43 22.22 1.63
N ALA A 45 24.46 23.05 1.78
CA ALA A 45 24.91 23.86 0.65
C ALA A 45 25.38 22.97 -0.51
N PRO A 46 25.21 23.38 -1.77
CA PRO A 46 25.63 22.58 -2.91
C PRO A 46 27.12 22.21 -2.85
N VAL A 47 27.42 21.00 -3.28
CA VAL A 47 28.76 20.44 -3.32
C VAL A 47 29.39 20.71 -4.67
N SER A 48 30.68 21.12 -4.67
CA SER A 48 31.55 21.17 -5.83
C SER A 48 32.72 20.24 -5.63
N ASP A 49 33.37 19.86 -6.73
CA ASP A 49 34.58 19.03 -6.78
C ASP A 49 35.84 19.83 -6.43
N ASP A 50 35.83 20.52 -5.28
CA ASP A 50 37.01 21.25 -4.83
C ASP A 50 38.16 20.31 -4.48
N PRO A 51 39.43 20.65 -4.85
CA PRO A 51 40.55 19.74 -4.67
C PRO A 51 40.87 19.34 -3.21
N ALA A 52 40.34 20.10 -2.24
CA ALA A 52 40.54 19.84 -0.82
C ALA A 52 39.44 18.96 -0.21
N GLY A 53 38.33 18.65 -0.97
CA GLY A 53 37.20 17.84 -0.51
C GLY A 53 36.41 18.45 0.65
N ILE A 54 36.53 19.77 0.86
CA ILE A 54 35.86 20.47 2.01
C ILE A 54 34.36 20.47 1.85
N ALA A 55 33.84 20.68 0.64
CA ALA A 55 32.40 20.71 0.36
C ALA A 55 31.78 19.32 0.60
N GLU A 56 32.43 18.24 0.14
CA GLU A 56 31.99 16.86 0.34
C GLU A 56 31.97 16.49 1.83
N GLN A 57 33.04 16.78 2.56
CA GLN A 57 33.10 16.49 4.01
C GLN A 57 32.01 17.21 4.77
N ARG A 58 31.79 18.49 4.49
CA ARG A 58 30.73 19.29 5.10
C ARG A 58 29.36 18.69 4.83
N ALA A 59 29.06 18.36 3.57
CA ALA A 59 27.76 17.81 3.18
C ALA A 59 27.47 16.48 3.91
N ARG A 60 28.46 15.58 4.00
CA ARG A 60 28.35 14.35 4.79
C ARG A 60 28.00 14.61 6.25
N GLN A 61 28.71 15.56 6.87
CA GLN A 61 28.49 15.90 8.29
C GLN A 61 27.13 16.54 8.54
N GLU A 62 26.68 17.44 7.66
CA GLU A 62 25.38 18.10 7.77
C GLU A 62 24.23 17.09 7.59
N LEU A 63 24.29 16.22 6.56
CA LEU A 63 23.30 15.17 6.35
C LEU A 63 23.25 14.16 7.51
N ALA A 64 24.43 13.77 8.04
CA ALA A 64 24.51 12.80 9.14
C ALA A 64 23.88 13.31 10.46
N ARG A 65 23.69 14.61 10.63
CA ARG A 65 23.02 15.20 11.80
C ARG A 65 21.50 15.16 11.71
N GLY A 66 20.98 14.94 10.51
CA GLY A 66 19.54 14.89 10.26
C GLY A 66 18.99 13.48 10.18
N ASP A 67 17.74 13.29 10.63
CA ASP A 67 16.98 12.07 10.34
C ASP A 67 16.05 12.31 9.15
N PHE A 68 16.16 11.44 8.13
CA PHE A 68 15.35 11.53 6.91
C PHE A 68 15.01 10.14 6.35
N ASP A 69 13.90 10.07 5.63
CA ASP A 69 13.34 8.82 5.10
C ASP A 69 14.03 8.38 3.79
N LEU A 70 14.47 9.34 2.97
CA LEU A 70 15.15 9.13 1.70
C LEU A 70 16.14 10.26 1.44
N LEU A 71 17.09 10.05 0.49
CA LEU A 71 18.04 11.08 0.04
C LEU A 71 17.77 11.52 -1.40
N VAL A 72 17.59 12.82 -1.62
CA VAL A 72 17.51 13.43 -2.96
C VAL A 72 18.91 13.90 -3.37
N VAL A 73 19.47 13.26 -4.39
CA VAL A 73 20.75 13.54 -5.04
C VAL A 73 20.46 14.39 -6.27
N CYS A 74 20.62 15.72 -6.13
CA CYS A 74 20.19 16.70 -7.13
C CYS A 74 21.38 17.21 -7.95
N LEU A 75 21.38 16.92 -9.25
CA LEU A 75 22.42 17.39 -10.18
C LEU A 75 21.96 18.71 -10.80
N ALA A 76 22.54 19.83 -10.35
CA ALA A 76 22.32 21.17 -10.87
C ALA A 76 23.36 21.58 -11.96
N GLY A 77 24.33 20.69 -12.22
CA GLY A 77 25.34 20.81 -13.24
C GLY A 77 26.14 19.52 -13.36
N TRP A 78 27.00 19.44 -14.37
CA TRP A 78 27.99 18.37 -14.47
C TRP A 78 28.88 18.35 -13.23
N ILE A 79 29.27 17.15 -12.80
CA ILE A 79 30.21 16.94 -11.69
C ILE A 79 30.87 15.57 -11.83
N PRO A 80 32.13 15.37 -11.43
CA PRO A 80 32.76 14.06 -11.41
C PRO A 80 32.00 13.07 -10.50
N SER A 81 31.76 11.86 -10.98
CA SER A 81 30.94 10.85 -10.28
C SER A 81 31.49 10.50 -8.90
N HIS A 82 32.83 10.44 -8.72
CA HIS A 82 33.43 10.12 -7.43
C HIS A 82 33.04 11.10 -6.32
N THR A 83 32.96 12.40 -6.60
CA THR A 83 32.52 13.43 -5.66
C THR A 83 31.10 13.14 -5.13
N VAL A 84 30.19 12.75 -6.02
CA VAL A 84 28.84 12.40 -5.62
C VAL A 84 28.81 11.12 -4.80
N ILE A 85 29.48 10.06 -5.28
CA ILE A 85 29.55 8.77 -4.61
C ILE A 85 30.15 8.89 -3.20
N ASP A 86 31.21 9.68 -3.02
CA ASP A 86 31.83 9.91 -1.70
C ASP A 86 30.86 10.56 -0.71
N VAL A 87 30.00 11.45 -1.18
CA VAL A 87 28.98 12.10 -0.32
C VAL A 87 27.85 11.16 0.05
N ILE A 88 27.34 10.36 -0.91
CA ILE A 88 26.12 9.58 -0.71
C ILE A 88 26.38 8.17 -0.12
N SER A 89 27.59 7.62 -0.23
CA SER A 89 27.94 6.26 0.23
C SER A 89 27.59 5.98 1.69
N PRO A 90 27.78 6.89 2.66
CA PRO A 90 27.36 6.66 4.04
C PRO A 90 25.87 6.43 4.21
N PHE A 91 25.06 6.83 3.23
CA PHE A 91 23.59 6.75 3.23
C PHE A 91 23.07 5.67 2.28
N ALA A 92 23.90 4.74 1.78
CA ALA A 92 23.54 3.67 0.84
C ALA A 92 22.40 2.77 1.35
N HIS A 93 22.17 2.71 2.66
CA HIS A 93 21.09 1.96 3.28
C HIS A 93 19.71 2.63 3.11
N LYS A 94 19.66 3.90 2.69
CA LYS A 94 18.41 4.66 2.47
C LYS A 94 18.02 4.64 0.99
N PRO A 95 16.71 4.66 0.67
CA PRO A 95 16.26 4.94 -0.70
C PRO A 95 16.75 6.31 -1.19
N MET A 96 17.02 6.43 -2.49
CA MET A 96 17.51 7.67 -3.08
C MET A 96 16.70 8.08 -4.30
N VAL A 97 16.66 9.36 -4.59
CA VAL A 97 16.25 9.90 -5.89
C VAL A 97 17.44 10.56 -6.53
N LEU A 98 17.84 10.09 -7.72
CA LEU A 98 18.80 10.77 -8.57
C LEU A 98 18.01 11.74 -9.47
N TRP A 99 18.13 13.04 -9.19
CA TRP A 99 17.35 14.08 -9.89
C TRP A 99 18.25 14.97 -10.73
N GLY A 100 18.18 14.81 -12.07
CA GLY A 100 18.83 15.69 -13.04
C GLY A 100 17.96 16.91 -13.33
N LEU A 101 18.46 18.09 -12.99
CA LEU A 101 17.81 19.34 -13.34
C LEU A 101 18.01 19.66 -14.84
N THR A 102 17.54 20.80 -15.28
CA THR A 102 17.59 21.22 -16.69
C THR A 102 18.25 22.57 -16.85
N GLY A 103 18.69 22.89 -18.09
CA GLY A 103 19.11 24.24 -18.49
C GLY A 103 17.92 25.20 -18.56
N GLU A 104 18.23 26.48 -18.63
CA GLU A 104 17.25 27.57 -18.73
C GLU A 104 17.29 28.21 -20.14
N ARG A 105 16.15 28.70 -20.65
CA ARG A 105 16.10 29.48 -21.88
C ARG A 105 16.34 30.96 -21.55
N VAL A 106 17.45 31.48 -22.07
CA VAL A 106 17.82 32.89 -21.93
C VAL A 106 17.91 33.49 -23.33
N GLU A 107 17.13 34.52 -23.60
CA GLU A 107 17.07 35.18 -24.91
C GLU A 107 16.91 34.22 -26.10
N GLY A 108 16.08 33.17 -25.92
CA GLY A 108 15.81 32.16 -26.93
C GLY A 108 16.89 31.06 -27.08
N ARG A 109 17.99 31.17 -26.35
CA ARG A 109 19.05 30.14 -26.30
C ARG A 109 18.92 29.25 -25.10
N LEU A 110 19.19 27.95 -25.26
CA LEU A 110 19.28 27.03 -24.14
C LEU A 110 20.68 27.17 -23.50
N VAL A 111 20.69 27.64 -22.25
CA VAL A 111 21.89 27.72 -21.42
C VAL A 111 21.86 26.54 -20.43
N THR A 112 22.85 25.68 -20.50
CA THR A 112 22.91 24.46 -19.67
C THR A 112 24.21 24.37 -18.90
N THR A 113 24.16 23.80 -17.72
CA THR A 113 25.30 23.35 -16.91
C THR A 113 25.58 21.86 -17.10
N ALA A 114 25.05 21.24 -18.15
CA ALA A 114 25.18 19.82 -18.49
C ALA A 114 24.67 18.88 -17.38
N ASP A 115 23.56 19.24 -16.77
CA ASP A 115 22.91 18.49 -15.67
C ASP A 115 22.69 17.02 -16.02
N GLN A 116 22.13 16.76 -17.23
CA GLN A 116 21.84 15.40 -17.67
C GLN A 116 23.08 14.58 -17.97
N ALA A 117 24.17 15.22 -18.39
CA ALA A 117 25.45 14.51 -18.59
C ALA A 117 26.01 14.01 -17.26
N GLY A 118 25.98 14.84 -16.20
CA GLY A 118 26.36 14.43 -14.85
C GLY A 118 25.47 13.33 -14.30
N THR A 119 24.14 13.46 -14.46
CA THR A 119 23.16 12.49 -13.97
C THR A 119 23.29 11.15 -14.70
N SER A 120 23.44 11.16 -16.02
CA SER A 120 23.60 9.96 -16.84
C SER A 120 24.89 9.19 -16.49
N ALA A 121 25.99 9.92 -16.22
CA ALA A 121 27.24 9.32 -15.80
C ALA A 121 27.16 8.61 -14.43
N LEU A 122 26.22 9.02 -13.57
CA LEU A 122 26.00 8.42 -12.26
C LEU A 122 25.04 7.21 -12.28
N ARG A 123 24.07 7.20 -13.19
CA ARG A 123 22.96 6.23 -13.17
C ARG A 123 23.46 4.78 -13.11
N ASP A 124 24.33 4.40 -14.04
CA ASP A 124 24.85 3.03 -14.13
C ASP A 124 25.81 2.70 -12.98
N VAL A 125 26.61 3.69 -12.55
CA VAL A 125 27.52 3.55 -11.42
C VAL A 125 26.75 3.30 -10.11
N MET A 126 25.67 4.04 -9.86
CA MET A 126 24.84 3.83 -8.67
C MET A 126 24.17 2.46 -8.68
N ASP A 127 23.71 1.99 -9.84
CA ASP A 127 23.12 0.65 -10.00
C ASP A 127 24.16 -0.44 -9.72
N GLY A 128 25.36 -0.33 -10.33
CA GLY A 128 26.48 -1.27 -10.13
C GLY A 128 27.00 -1.31 -8.69
N LEU A 129 26.87 -0.23 -7.94
CA LEU A 129 27.22 -0.15 -6.50
C LEU A 129 26.06 -0.61 -5.58
N GLY A 130 24.91 -0.98 -6.13
CA GLY A 130 23.77 -1.51 -5.39
C GLY A 130 22.94 -0.47 -4.63
N PHE A 131 23.01 0.80 -5.02
CA PHE A 131 22.12 1.81 -4.47
C PHE A 131 20.67 1.55 -4.90
N ARG A 132 19.72 1.73 -4.00
CA ARG A 132 18.28 1.68 -4.32
C ARG A 132 17.81 3.08 -4.65
N PHE A 133 17.59 3.38 -5.93
CA PHE A 133 17.24 4.72 -6.34
C PHE A 133 16.25 4.74 -7.52
N LYS A 134 15.58 5.88 -7.66
CA LYS A 134 14.82 6.25 -8.86
C LYS A 134 15.52 7.40 -9.56
N TYR A 135 15.69 7.28 -10.87
CA TYR A 135 16.16 8.40 -11.69
C TYR A 135 14.96 9.21 -12.18
N VAL A 136 14.99 10.51 -11.92
CA VAL A 136 14.03 11.49 -12.44
C VAL A 136 14.76 12.66 -13.08
N TYR A 137 14.15 13.32 -14.04
CA TYR A 137 14.76 14.43 -14.75
C TYR A 137 13.72 15.49 -15.13
N ASP A 138 14.18 16.73 -15.21
CA ASP A 138 13.42 17.85 -15.73
C ASP A 138 13.73 18.12 -17.19
N THR A 139 12.80 18.81 -17.85
CA THR A 139 13.00 19.32 -19.22
C THR A 139 12.96 20.86 -19.25
N PRO A 140 13.56 21.52 -20.25
CA PRO A 140 13.51 22.98 -20.35
C PRO A 140 12.08 23.55 -20.48
N GLU A 141 11.14 22.72 -20.93
CA GLU A 141 9.72 23.06 -21.08
C GLU A 141 8.95 22.97 -19.76
N ALA A 142 9.45 22.14 -18.83
CA ALA A 142 8.83 21.89 -17.54
C ALA A 142 9.89 21.78 -16.42
N PRO A 143 10.59 22.88 -16.10
CA PRO A 143 11.62 22.86 -15.05
C PRO A 143 10.98 22.61 -13.66
N TYR A 144 11.64 21.78 -12.87
CA TYR A 144 11.21 21.33 -11.54
C TYR A 144 9.91 20.50 -11.49
N ALA A 145 9.34 20.13 -12.64
CA ALA A 145 8.11 19.33 -12.69
C ALA A 145 8.32 17.90 -12.15
N ALA A 146 9.56 17.38 -12.19
CA ALA A 146 9.91 16.08 -11.64
C ALA A 146 9.78 16.01 -10.12
N ALA A 147 9.59 17.14 -9.41
CA ALA A 147 9.31 17.17 -7.97
C ALA A 147 8.13 16.25 -7.59
N SER A 148 7.09 16.18 -8.42
CA SER A 148 5.95 15.27 -8.21
C SER A 148 6.36 13.79 -8.21
N GLN A 149 7.34 13.42 -9.03
CA GLN A 149 7.88 12.05 -9.06
C GLN A 149 8.77 11.77 -7.85
N VAL A 150 9.50 12.78 -7.37
CA VAL A 150 10.27 12.69 -6.11
C VAL A 150 9.35 12.44 -4.94
N VAL A 151 8.22 13.14 -4.85
CA VAL A 151 7.21 12.97 -3.79
C VAL A 151 6.60 11.57 -3.84
N SER A 152 6.18 11.11 -5.02
CA SER A 152 5.65 9.73 -5.20
C SER A 152 6.63 8.67 -4.69
N PHE A 153 7.91 8.81 -5.03
CA PHE A 153 8.95 7.89 -4.56
C PHE A 153 9.22 8.01 -3.04
N ALA A 154 9.09 9.21 -2.49
CA ALA A 154 9.19 9.45 -1.05
C ALA A 154 8.04 8.78 -0.28
N GLU A 155 6.82 8.81 -0.82
CA GLU A 155 5.67 8.06 -0.29
C GLU A 155 5.92 6.56 -0.31
N ALA A 156 6.47 6.04 -1.41
CA ALA A 156 6.87 4.64 -1.53
C ALA A 156 7.97 4.25 -0.52
N ALA A 157 8.97 5.12 -0.30
CA ALA A 157 10.03 4.91 0.69
C ALA A 157 9.46 4.82 2.11
N ARG A 158 8.54 5.73 2.46
CA ARG A 158 7.82 5.68 3.75
C ARG A 158 7.00 4.39 3.89
N ALA A 159 6.26 4.00 2.85
CA ALA A 159 5.46 2.77 2.86
C ALA A 159 6.36 1.52 3.05
N ALA A 160 7.51 1.45 2.36
CA ALA A 160 8.48 0.38 2.54
C ALA A 160 9.05 0.33 3.97
N ALA A 161 9.30 1.48 4.61
CA ALA A 161 9.74 1.55 5.99
C ALA A 161 8.68 1.06 6.98
N LEU A 162 7.40 1.39 6.75
CA LEU A 162 6.27 0.93 7.56
C LEU A 162 6.04 -0.59 7.40
N LEU A 163 6.14 -1.12 6.18
CA LEU A 163 6.03 -2.56 5.92
C LEU A 163 7.08 -3.37 6.70
N ARG A 164 8.33 -2.87 6.81
CA ARG A 164 9.39 -3.52 7.60
C ARG A 164 9.11 -3.58 9.11
N GLN A 165 8.23 -2.74 9.61
CA GLN A 165 7.83 -2.70 11.01
C GLN A 165 6.48 -3.40 11.25
N SER A 166 5.83 -3.85 10.19
CA SER A 166 4.48 -4.43 10.25
C SER A 166 4.50 -5.91 10.57
N ARG A 167 3.44 -6.32 11.27
CA ARG A 167 3.11 -7.72 11.55
C ARG A 167 1.72 -8.03 11.06
N VAL A 168 1.57 -9.21 10.46
CA VAL A 168 0.30 -9.79 10.06
C VAL A 168 0.02 -11.00 10.94
N GLY A 169 -1.11 -11.00 11.63
CA GLY A 169 -1.61 -12.18 12.33
C GLY A 169 -2.31 -13.13 11.36
N MET A 170 -2.06 -14.41 11.46
CA MET A 170 -2.73 -15.45 10.68
C MET A 170 -3.31 -16.50 11.63
N MET A 171 -4.63 -16.50 11.80
CA MET A 171 -5.33 -17.47 12.64
C MET A 171 -5.45 -18.81 11.91
N GLY A 172 -4.73 -19.83 12.40
CA GLY A 172 -4.55 -21.09 11.69
C GLY A 172 -3.46 -21.00 10.62
N TYR A 173 -3.53 -21.87 9.60
CA TYR A 173 -2.49 -21.88 8.57
C TYR A 173 -3.07 -21.66 7.18
N ARG A 174 -3.64 -22.65 6.54
CA ARG A 174 -4.12 -22.60 5.15
C ARG A 174 -5.58 -23.00 5.08
N ASP A 175 -6.44 -22.06 4.79
CA ASP A 175 -7.87 -22.30 4.62
C ASP A 175 -8.16 -23.05 3.33
N MET A 176 -9.14 -23.93 3.32
CA MET A 176 -9.60 -24.71 2.17
C MET A 176 -8.48 -25.35 1.33
N LYS A 177 -7.28 -25.48 1.90
CA LYS A 177 -6.07 -25.97 1.21
C LYS A 177 -5.69 -25.15 -0.04
N LEU A 178 -6.02 -23.86 -0.06
CA LEU A 178 -5.71 -22.95 -1.17
C LEU A 178 -4.21 -22.86 -1.43
N HIS A 179 -3.80 -22.98 -2.69
CA HIS A 179 -2.41 -22.83 -3.09
C HIS A 179 -2.02 -21.38 -3.39
N ALA A 180 -2.97 -20.54 -3.79
CA ALA A 180 -2.73 -19.13 -4.09
C ALA A 180 -2.37 -18.28 -2.86
N THR A 181 -2.59 -18.79 -1.65
CA THR A 181 -2.24 -18.14 -0.38
C THR A 181 -0.89 -18.60 0.19
N LEU A 182 -0.20 -19.53 -0.48
CA LEU A 182 1.11 -20.02 -0.03
C LEU A 182 2.20 -18.98 -0.24
N PHE A 183 3.07 -18.86 0.74
CA PHE A 183 4.24 -17.99 0.71
C PHE A 183 5.38 -18.61 1.55
N ASP A 184 6.60 -18.18 1.30
CA ASP A 184 7.72 -18.43 2.19
C ASP A 184 7.91 -17.24 3.14
N GLY A 185 7.77 -17.48 4.44
CA GLY A 185 7.81 -16.43 5.45
C GLY A 185 9.17 -15.73 5.54
N LEU A 186 10.27 -16.46 5.36
CA LEU A 186 11.60 -15.89 5.41
C LEU A 186 11.87 -14.99 4.19
N SER A 187 11.46 -15.44 2.99
CA SER A 187 11.59 -14.63 1.78
C SER A 187 10.72 -13.38 1.82
N LEU A 188 9.49 -13.47 2.37
CA LEU A 188 8.61 -12.33 2.56
C LEU A 188 9.24 -11.30 3.50
N ARG A 189 9.78 -11.77 4.63
CA ARG A 189 10.50 -10.93 5.58
C ARG A 189 11.72 -10.26 4.96
N ARG A 190 12.45 -10.94 4.11
CA ARG A 190 13.63 -10.41 3.40
C ARG A 190 13.25 -9.36 2.35
N VAL A 191 12.23 -9.62 1.52
CA VAL A 191 11.86 -8.78 0.37
C VAL A 191 10.97 -7.61 0.81
N VAL A 192 9.86 -7.89 1.46
CA VAL A 192 8.87 -6.88 1.87
C VAL A 192 9.19 -6.31 3.25
N GLY A 193 9.69 -7.15 4.13
CA GLY A 193 10.03 -6.78 5.50
C GLY A 193 8.95 -7.08 6.53
N THR A 194 7.73 -7.40 6.10
CA THR A 194 6.60 -7.72 6.98
C THR A 194 6.75 -9.10 7.62
N GLU A 195 6.48 -9.21 8.91
CA GLU A 195 6.42 -10.47 9.64
C GLU A 195 5.01 -11.05 9.58
N VAL A 196 4.89 -12.36 9.37
CA VAL A 196 3.61 -13.07 9.47
C VAL A 196 3.69 -14.07 10.60
N GLU A 197 2.84 -13.91 11.60
CA GLU A 197 2.76 -14.78 12.78
C GLU A 197 1.50 -15.63 12.73
N ALA A 198 1.65 -16.96 12.67
CA ALA A 198 0.52 -17.87 12.81
C ALA A 198 0.19 -18.10 14.31
N PHE A 199 -1.09 -18.20 14.62
CA PHE A 199 -1.59 -18.56 15.94
C PHE A 199 -2.81 -19.49 15.84
N GLU A 200 -3.14 -20.20 16.90
CA GLU A 200 -4.14 -21.26 16.85
C GLU A 200 -5.58 -20.73 16.98
N THR A 201 -6.50 -21.29 16.20
CA THR A 201 -7.94 -21.02 16.31
C THR A 201 -8.48 -21.33 17.71
N LEU A 202 -7.90 -22.33 18.38
CA LEU A 202 -8.26 -22.72 19.74
C LEU A 202 -8.03 -21.59 20.76
N GLU A 203 -6.97 -20.78 20.60
CA GLU A 203 -6.72 -19.63 21.46
C GLU A 203 -7.90 -18.65 21.42
N ILE A 204 -8.40 -18.36 20.20
CA ILE A 204 -9.54 -17.47 20.03
C ILE A 204 -10.83 -18.08 20.58
N ALA A 205 -11.07 -19.37 20.36
CA ALA A 205 -12.24 -20.04 20.90
C ALA A 205 -12.28 -19.98 22.45
N GLN A 206 -11.15 -20.25 23.11
CA GLN A 206 -11.02 -20.12 24.57
C GLN A 206 -11.18 -18.68 25.05
N GLN A 207 -10.64 -17.72 24.32
CA GLN A 207 -10.77 -16.30 24.64
C GLN A 207 -12.23 -15.81 24.53
N MET A 208 -12.99 -16.29 23.53
CA MET A 208 -14.41 -15.97 23.38
C MET A 208 -15.24 -16.38 24.60
N GLU A 209 -14.89 -17.48 25.27
CA GLU A 209 -15.57 -17.94 26.49
C GLU A 209 -15.31 -17.00 27.70
N GLN A 210 -14.21 -16.25 27.68
CA GLN A 210 -13.82 -15.32 28.73
C GLN A 210 -14.40 -13.91 28.55
N VAL A 211 -14.95 -13.59 27.38
CA VAL A 211 -15.54 -12.27 27.10
C VAL A 211 -16.84 -12.12 27.93
N GLU A 212 -16.89 -11.13 28.80
CA GLU A 212 -18.07 -10.87 29.63
C GLU A 212 -19.20 -10.19 28.85
N ALA A 213 -20.45 -10.39 29.32
CA ALA A 213 -21.61 -9.74 28.70
C ALA A 213 -21.54 -8.20 28.79
N ALA A 214 -20.89 -7.68 29.82
CA ALA A 214 -20.68 -6.24 30.00
C ALA A 214 -19.79 -5.63 28.92
N ASP A 215 -18.88 -6.41 28.30
CA ASP A 215 -18.01 -5.95 27.21
C ASP A 215 -18.73 -6.00 25.86
N VAL A 216 -19.72 -6.89 25.73
CA VAL A 216 -20.50 -7.07 24.49
C VAL A 216 -21.56 -5.98 24.31
N ALA A 217 -22.28 -5.61 25.36
CA ALA A 217 -23.44 -4.75 25.31
C ALA A 217 -23.18 -3.36 24.67
N PRO A 218 -22.09 -2.62 25.00
CA PRO A 218 -21.86 -1.30 24.42
C PRO A 218 -21.64 -1.37 22.90
N LEU A 219 -20.95 -2.41 22.42
CA LEU A 219 -20.68 -2.56 20.99
C LEU A 219 -21.95 -3.01 20.24
N ALA A 220 -22.80 -3.82 20.86
CA ALA A 220 -24.11 -4.19 20.30
C ALA A 220 -25.00 -2.95 20.06
N GLU A 221 -25.06 -2.03 21.03
CA GLU A 221 -25.80 -0.77 20.89
C GLU A 221 -25.28 0.10 19.73
N VAL A 222 -23.94 0.20 19.60
CA VAL A 222 -23.31 0.93 18.50
C VAL A 222 -23.68 0.32 17.15
N ILE A 223 -23.57 -0.99 17.00
CA ILE A 223 -23.91 -1.71 15.77
C ILE A 223 -25.37 -1.50 15.39
N LEU A 224 -26.29 -1.62 16.34
CA LEU A 224 -27.72 -1.41 16.13
C LEU A 224 -28.08 0.03 15.71
N THR A 225 -27.21 0.98 16.03
CA THR A 225 -27.37 2.40 15.65
C THR A 225 -26.77 2.70 14.28
N GLU A 226 -25.60 2.15 13.99
CA GLU A 226 -24.83 2.50 12.80
C GLU A 226 -25.22 1.69 11.55
N TRP A 227 -25.58 0.40 11.74
CA TRP A 227 -25.92 -0.47 10.61
C TRP A 227 -27.42 -0.49 10.34
N HIS A 228 -27.79 -0.52 9.07
CA HIS A 228 -29.17 -0.72 8.66
C HIS A 228 -29.48 -2.22 8.52
N PHE A 229 -30.40 -2.72 9.32
CA PHE A 229 -30.88 -4.10 9.27
C PHE A 229 -32.20 -4.15 8.53
N ASP A 230 -32.29 -4.92 7.43
CA ASP A 230 -33.55 -5.13 6.70
C ASP A 230 -34.59 -5.92 7.52
N GLN A 231 -34.15 -6.68 8.52
CA GLN A 231 -34.97 -7.42 9.48
C GLN A 231 -34.38 -7.28 10.89
N PRO A 232 -35.20 -7.37 11.94
CA PRO A 232 -34.70 -7.31 13.31
C PRO A 232 -33.55 -8.31 13.53
N PRO A 233 -32.42 -7.87 14.07
CA PRO A 233 -31.26 -8.74 14.26
C PRO A 233 -31.53 -9.79 15.34
N GLN A 234 -30.95 -10.97 15.18
CA GLN A 234 -30.94 -11.98 16.23
C GLN A 234 -29.84 -11.64 17.22
N VAL A 235 -30.20 -11.36 18.46
CA VAL A 235 -29.29 -10.96 19.55
C VAL A 235 -28.14 -11.96 19.71
N ALA A 236 -28.45 -13.26 19.73
CA ALA A 236 -27.41 -14.30 19.91
C ALA A 236 -26.36 -14.30 18.77
N ALA A 237 -26.75 -14.00 17.53
CA ALA A 237 -25.82 -13.91 16.41
C ALA A 237 -24.91 -12.67 16.52
N LEU A 238 -25.45 -11.54 16.99
CA LEU A 238 -24.67 -10.34 17.25
C LEU A 238 -23.68 -10.57 18.39
N GLU A 239 -24.13 -11.14 19.50
CA GLU A 239 -23.29 -11.45 20.66
C GLU A 239 -22.13 -12.38 20.28
N GLN A 240 -22.39 -13.43 19.51
CA GLN A 240 -21.35 -14.37 19.07
C GLN A 240 -20.28 -13.67 18.20
N GLY A 241 -20.71 -12.85 17.22
CA GLY A 241 -19.82 -12.09 16.38
C GLY A 241 -18.98 -11.07 17.17
N ILE A 242 -19.59 -10.37 18.12
CA ILE A 242 -18.89 -9.40 18.98
C ILE A 242 -17.88 -10.11 19.89
N ARG A 243 -18.25 -11.25 20.51
CA ARG A 243 -17.31 -12.03 21.34
C ARG A 243 -16.08 -12.45 20.55
N MET A 244 -16.25 -12.94 19.32
CA MET A 244 -15.11 -13.30 18.47
C MET A 244 -14.29 -12.07 18.10
N TYR A 245 -14.94 -10.97 17.72
CA TYR A 245 -14.23 -9.72 17.45
C TYR A 245 -13.37 -9.26 18.61
N LEU A 246 -13.91 -9.24 19.85
CA LEU A 246 -13.19 -8.83 21.04
C LEU A 246 -12.02 -9.78 21.34
N ALA A 247 -12.21 -11.08 21.20
CA ALA A 247 -11.15 -12.08 21.38
C ALA A 247 -10.01 -11.88 20.35
N VAL A 248 -10.35 -11.66 19.08
CA VAL A 248 -9.37 -11.39 18.01
C VAL A 248 -8.67 -10.06 18.26
N MET A 249 -9.39 -9.00 18.67
CA MET A 249 -8.80 -7.69 18.95
C MET A 249 -7.84 -7.72 20.14
N GLN A 250 -8.11 -8.54 21.16
CA GLN A 250 -7.15 -8.76 22.23
C GLN A 250 -5.84 -9.32 21.67
N LYS A 251 -5.89 -10.35 20.83
CA LYS A 251 -4.70 -10.91 20.17
C LYS A 251 -3.99 -9.87 19.29
N VAL A 252 -4.73 -9.06 18.54
CA VAL A 252 -4.19 -7.96 17.74
C VAL A 252 -3.40 -6.97 18.59
N GLN A 253 -3.94 -6.59 19.75
CA GLN A 253 -3.30 -5.64 20.67
C GLN A 253 -2.06 -6.24 21.34
N GLU A 254 -2.15 -7.47 21.84
CA GLU A 254 -1.03 -8.18 22.48
C GLU A 254 0.17 -8.33 21.57
N ARG A 255 -0.06 -8.61 20.28
CA ARG A 255 0.99 -8.86 19.30
C ARG A 255 1.34 -7.65 18.44
N GLY A 256 0.52 -6.59 18.47
CA GLY A 256 0.70 -5.38 17.69
C GLY A 256 0.53 -5.65 16.19
N TYR A 257 -0.49 -6.39 15.77
CA TYR A 257 -0.77 -6.65 14.35
C TYR A 257 -1.36 -5.43 13.65
N GLN A 258 -0.88 -5.11 12.45
CA GLN A 258 -1.44 -4.10 11.56
C GLN A 258 -2.46 -4.68 10.58
N ALA A 259 -2.36 -5.99 10.33
CA ALA A 259 -3.31 -6.74 9.53
C ALA A 259 -3.54 -8.13 10.13
N ILE A 260 -4.66 -8.74 9.83
CA ILE A 260 -4.99 -10.08 10.27
C ILE A 260 -5.76 -10.84 9.18
N SER A 261 -5.50 -12.14 9.07
CA SER A 261 -6.28 -13.03 8.23
C SER A 261 -6.75 -14.23 9.05
N LEU A 262 -7.99 -14.64 8.82
CA LEU A 262 -8.62 -15.71 9.58
C LEU A 262 -8.85 -16.95 8.71
N ILE A 263 -8.75 -18.12 9.31
CA ILE A 263 -9.20 -19.39 8.73
C ILE A 263 -10.74 -19.46 8.84
N ASP A 264 -11.41 -18.66 8.05
CA ASP A 264 -12.84 -18.42 8.22
C ASP A 264 -13.71 -19.59 7.73
N VAL A 265 -13.32 -20.27 6.65
CA VAL A 265 -14.13 -21.37 6.12
C VAL A 265 -13.90 -22.66 6.90
N ASP A 266 -12.68 -23.19 6.92
CA ASP A 266 -12.39 -24.46 7.62
C ASP A 266 -12.44 -24.27 9.15
N GLY A 267 -12.06 -23.12 9.67
CA GLY A 267 -12.07 -22.80 11.10
C GLY A 267 -13.41 -22.25 11.59
N VAL A 268 -13.79 -21.05 11.19
CA VAL A 268 -14.95 -20.38 11.78
C VAL A 268 -16.27 -20.96 11.28
N LYS A 269 -16.47 -21.07 9.97
CA LYS A 269 -17.71 -21.60 9.40
C LYS A 269 -17.93 -23.07 9.74
N LYS A 270 -16.91 -23.93 9.58
CA LYS A 270 -17.06 -25.39 9.78
C LYS A 270 -16.89 -25.86 11.22
N LEU A 271 -15.94 -25.31 11.99
CA LEU A 271 -15.67 -25.73 13.36
C LEU A 271 -16.47 -24.93 14.39
N LEU A 272 -16.44 -23.59 14.32
CA LEU A 272 -17.19 -22.74 15.25
C LEU A 272 -18.65 -22.54 14.82
N ARG A 273 -19.02 -22.96 13.62
CA ARG A 273 -20.40 -23.06 13.14
C ARG A 273 -21.15 -21.75 12.97
N PHE A 274 -20.46 -20.65 12.67
CA PHE A 274 -21.15 -19.38 12.35
C PHE A 274 -20.45 -18.61 11.23
N PRO A 275 -21.18 -17.73 10.49
CA PRO A 275 -20.62 -16.88 9.44
C PRO A 275 -19.85 -15.70 10.03
N PRO A 276 -18.55 -15.47 9.68
CA PRO A 276 -17.70 -14.47 10.33
C PRO A 276 -17.75 -13.07 9.70
N ALA A 277 -18.59 -12.79 8.72
CA ALA A 277 -18.62 -11.50 8.00
C ALA A 277 -18.64 -10.29 8.95
N MET A 278 -19.45 -10.35 10.01
CA MET A 278 -19.51 -9.32 11.04
C MET A 278 -18.17 -9.10 11.74
N VAL A 279 -17.38 -10.17 11.96
CA VAL A 279 -16.07 -10.06 12.61
C VAL A 279 -15.12 -9.26 11.73
N PHE A 280 -15.09 -9.54 10.43
CA PHE A 280 -14.28 -8.78 9.47
C PHE A 280 -14.72 -7.30 9.39
N MET A 281 -16.02 -7.03 9.36
CA MET A 281 -16.55 -5.67 9.38
C MET A 281 -16.05 -4.90 10.61
N LEU A 282 -16.15 -5.51 11.79
CA LEU A 282 -15.70 -4.89 13.04
C LEU A 282 -14.19 -4.71 13.11
N LEU A 283 -13.40 -5.68 12.63
CA LEU A 283 -11.94 -5.56 12.55
C LEU A 283 -11.52 -4.39 11.66
N ALA A 284 -12.15 -4.23 10.50
CA ALA A 284 -11.86 -3.13 9.59
C ALA A 284 -12.29 -1.78 10.15
N ASP A 285 -13.54 -1.67 10.64
CA ASP A 285 -14.17 -0.39 10.95
C ASP A 285 -13.92 0.08 12.39
N LYS A 286 -13.97 -0.80 13.36
CA LYS A 286 -13.77 -0.49 14.79
C LYS A 286 -12.36 -0.81 15.27
N GLY A 287 -11.78 -1.91 14.80
CA GLY A 287 -10.41 -2.29 15.11
C GLY A 287 -9.36 -1.48 14.35
N GLY A 288 -9.72 -0.91 13.20
CA GLY A 288 -8.80 -0.20 12.33
C GLY A 288 -7.67 -1.09 11.79
N VAL A 289 -7.91 -2.39 11.71
CA VAL A 289 -6.96 -3.42 11.28
C VAL A 289 -7.29 -3.81 9.84
N ALA A 290 -6.28 -3.90 8.98
CA ALA A 290 -6.49 -4.48 7.66
C ALA A 290 -6.85 -5.97 7.82
N THR A 291 -7.85 -6.44 7.10
CA THR A 291 -8.31 -7.82 7.25
C THR A 291 -8.75 -8.42 5.94
N ILE A 292 -8.54 -9.72 5.79
CA ILE A 292 -8.87 -10.50 4.61
C ILE A 292 -9.20 -11.93 5.03
N PRO A 293 -10.16 -12.61 4.37
CA PRO A 293 -10.50 -13.99 4.68
C PRO A 293 -9.45 -15.01 4.20
N GLU A 294 -9.69 -16.28 4.52
CA GLU A 294 -9.06 -17.47 3.93
C GLU A 294 -7.54 -17.58 4.16
N ASN A 295 -7.04 -16.98 5.25
CA ASN A 295 -5.62 -16.98 5.59
C ASN A 295 -4.72 -16.54 4.43
N ASP A 296 -5.15 -15.47 3.74
CA ASP A 296 -4.40 -14.86 2.64
C ASP A 296 -3.42 -13.79 3.16
N ALA A 297 -2.28 -14.23 3.69
CA ALA A 297 -1.25 -13.33 4.20
C ALA A 297 -0.72 -12.36 3.13
N LEU A 298 -0.58 -12.79 1.85
CA LEU A 298 -0.13 -11.92 0.77
C LEU A 298 -1.18 -10.87 0.39
N GLY A 299 -2.47 -11.23 0.48
CA GLY A 299 -3.57 -10.28 0.35
C GLY A 299 -3.55 -9.23 1.48
N ALA A 300 -3.34 -9.67 2.73
CA ALA A 300 -3.18 -8.76 3.87
C ALA A 300 -1.98 -7.82 3.71
N VAL A 301 -0.84 -8.31 3.23
CA VAL A 301 0.33 -7.48 2.90
C VAL A 301 -0.01 -6.48 1.78
N THR A 302 -0.75 -6.91 0.75
CA THR A 302 -1.21 -6.00 -0.33
C THR A 302 -2.11 -4.88 0.23
N GLN A 303 -3.02 -5.20 1.17
CA GLN A 303 -3.82 -4.18 1.87
C GLN A 303 -2.93 -3.19 2.63
N LEU A 304 -1.88 -3.65 3.31
CA LEU A 304 -0.94 -2.77 3.99
C LEU A 304 -0.14 -1.89 3.01
N MET A 305 0.27 -2.42 1.85
CA MET A 305 0.92 -1.63 0.80
C MET A 305 0.02 -0.48 0.34
N VAL A 306 -1.23 -0.77 0.01
CA VAL A 306 -2.23 0.25 -0.36
C VAL A 306 -2.42 1.26 0.78
N ARG A 307 -2.64 0.78 2.00
CA ARG A 307 -2.89 1.64 3.16
C ARG A 307 -1.74 2.60 3.47
N TYR A 308 -0.50 2.14 3.37
CA TYR A 308 0.66 2.96 3.67
C TYR A 308 1.00 3.96 2.56
N LEU A 309 0.63 3.66 1.32
CA LEU A 309 0.76 4.60 0.21
C LEU A 309 -0.31 5.69 0.25
N THR A 310 -1.56 5.32 0.52
CA THR A 310 -2.73 6.16 0.21
C THR A 310 -3.52 6.60 1.42
N GLY A 311 -3.34 5.94 2.56
CA GLY A 311 -4.19 6.10 3.75
C GLY A 311 -5.56 5.43 3.64
N GLN A 312 -5.91 4.84 2.49
CA GLN A 312 -7.19 4.18 2.28
C GLN A 312 -7.21 2.76 2.86
N ALA A 313 -8.38 2.29 3.24
CA ALA A 313 -8.59 0.88 3.47
C ALA A 313 -8.64 0.16 2.11
N GLY A 314 -7.72 -0.78 1.88
CA GLY A 314 -7.78 -1.65 0.72
C GLY A 314 -8.90 -2.68 0.90
N ALA A 315 -9.94 -2.63 0.08
CA ALA A 315 -11.00 -3.62 0.10
C ALA A 315 -10.62 -4.81 -0.79
N TYR A 316 -10.76 -6.04 -0.26
CA TYR A 316 -10.57 -7.20 -1.13
C TYR A 316 -11.81 -7.45 -1.98
N PHE A 317 -11.59 -7.95 -3.19
CA PHE A 317 -12.65 -8.41 -4.10
C PHE A 317 -12.21 -9.69 -4.78
N GLU A 318 -13.20 -10.52 -5.12
CA GLU A 318 -13.04 -11.71 -5.93
C GLU A 318 -13.63 -11.47 -7.33
N PHE A 319 -13.10 -12.18 -8.33
CA PHE A 319 -13.69 -12.14 -9.68
C PHE A 319 -14.86 -13.13 -9.76
N TYR A 320 -16.07 -12.60 -9.91
CA TYR A 320 -17.24 -13.43 -10.12
C TYR A 320 -17.42 -13.81 -11.59
N GLU A 321 -17.21 -12.82 -12.52
CA GLU A 321 -17.30 -13.08 -13.95
C GLU A 321 -16.33 -12.23 -14.75
N PHE A 322 -15.83 -12.78 -15.85
CA PHE A 322 -15.11 -12.06 -16.89
C PHE A 322 -16.05 -11.84 -18.07
N MET A 323 -16.36 -10.57 -18.36
CA MET A 323 -17.20 -10.15 -19.46
C MET A 323 -16.31 -9.71 -20.64
N GLN A 324 -16.91 -9.29 -21.73
CA GLN A 324 -16.17 -8.91 -22.95
C GLN A 324 -15.22 -7.72 -22.75
N ASP A 325 -15.65 -6.68 -22.00
CA ASP A 325 -14.95 -5.41 -21.83
C ASP A 325 -14.73 -5.03 -20.35
N ARG A 326 -15.16 -5.84 -19.42
CA ARG A 326 -15.10 -5.59 -17.99
C ARG A 326 -15.09 -6.88 -17.16
N VAL A 327 -14.86 -6.73 -15.89
CA VAL A 327 -14.96 -7.82 -14.91
C VAL A 327 -16.02 -7.50 -13.87
N LEU A 328 -16.83 -8.48 -13.48
CA LEU A 328 -17.68 -8.40 -12.30
C LEU A 328 -16.85 -8.87 -11.10
N VAL A 329 -16.68 -7.99 -10.13
CA VAL A 329 -16.02 -8.29 -8.87
C VAL A 329 -16.98 -8.17 -7.71
N GLY A 330 -16.82 -9.00 -6.69
CA GLY A 330 -17.68 -9.00 -5.52
C GLY A 330 -17.05 -9.68 -4.33
N VAL A 331 -17.74 -9.64 -3.20
CA VAL A 331 -17.30 -10.29 -1.96
C VAL A 331 -18.43 -11.07 -1.32
N PRO A 332 -18.18 -12.30 -0.88
CA PRO A 332 -19.22 -13.10 -0.21
C PRO A 332 -19.35 -12.76 1.29
N ASP A 333 -18.42 -12.02 1.87
CA ASP A 333 -18.34 -11.82 3.31
C ASP A 333 -18.59 -10.36 3.71
N TYR A 334 -17.71 -9.43 3.36
CA TYR A 334 -17.80 -8.04 3.84
C TYR A 334 -17.07 -7.05 2.94
N VAL A 335 -17.42 -5.78 3.06
CA VAL A 335 -16.61 -4.63 2.63
C VAL A 335 -16.40 -3.68 3.81
N PRO A 336 -15.23 -3.01 3.93
CA PRO A 336 -15.04 -1.92 4.89
C PRO A 336 -16.06 -0.80 4.68
N SER A 337 -16.55 -0.19 5.76
CA SER A 337 -17.50 0.94 5.66
C SER A 337 -16.96 2.11 4.85
N ALA A 338 -15.64 2.29 4.82
CA ALA A 338 -14.97 3.34 4.05
C ALA A 338 -15.18 3.25 2.52
N VAL A 339 -15.56 2.08 1.99
CA VAL A 339 -15.85 1.89 0.56
C VAL A 339 -17.35 1.75 0.27
N VAL A 340 -18.21 1.88 1.29
CA VAL A 340 -19.67 1.80 1.14
C VAL A 340 -20.22 3.11 0.58
N ASP A 341 -21.11 3.01 -0.39
CA ASP A 341 -21.89 4.13 -0.89
C ASP A 341 -23.15 4.31 -0.03
N GLY A 342 -23.13 5.31 0.85
CA GLY A 342 -24.18 5.60 1.80
C GLY A 342 -24.04 4.85 3.12
N GLN A 343 -25.12 4.28 3.64
CA GLN A 343 -25.17 3.59 4.92
C GLN A 343 -24.80 2.10 4.77
N VAL A 344 -24.06 1.56 5.73
CA VAL A 344 -23.81 0.12 5.82
C VAL A 344 -25.12 -0.63 5.99
N LYS A 345 -25.41 -1.53 5.05
CA LYS A 345 -26.59 -2.39 5.06
C LYS A 345 -26.20 -3.82 5.32
N VAL A 346 -26.95 -4.46 6.20
CA VAL A 346 -26.72 -5.84 6.59
C VAL A 346 -28.00 -6.65 6.54
N LEU A 347 -27.85 -7.92 6.24
CA LEU A 347 -28.93 -8.91 6.22
C LEU A 347 -28.60 -10.01 7.22
N MET A 348 -29.61 -10.42 8.02
CA MET A 348 -29.51 -11.64 8.80
C MET A 348 -29.68 -12.84 7.86
N ALA A 349 -28.60 -13.59 7.67
CA ALA A 349 -28.60 -14.70 6.75
C ALA A 349 -28.05 -15.98 7.39
N LYS A 350 -28.50 -17.10 6.87
CA LYS A 350 -28.03 -18.42 7.21
C LYS A 350 -27.23 -18.96 6.03
N PHE A 351 -25.98 -19.31 6.26
CA PHE A 351 -25.13 -19.96 5.26
C PHE A 351 -25.33 -21.47 5.31
N GLY A 352 -26.09 -21.99 4.38
CA GLY A 352 -26.40 -23.43 4.34
C GLY A 352 -26.94 -23.93 5.68
N GLU A 353 -26.23 -24.86 6.32
CA GLU A 353 -26.59 -25.45 7.62
C GLU A 353 -26.01 -24.70 8.84
N LEU A 354 -25.29 -23.59 8.61
CA LEU A 354 -24.71 -22.82 9.70
C LEU A 354 -25.79 -22.03 10.46
N SER A 355 -25.46 -21.56 11.66
CA SER A 355 -26.30 -20.63 12.39
C SER A 355 -26.49 -19.32 11.59
N GLN A 356 -27.47 -18.53 11.99
CA GLN A 356 -27.63 -17.20 11.41
C GLN A 356 -26.44 -16.32 11.78
N GLY A 357 -26.06 -15.47 10.83
CA GLY A 357 -25.02 -14.45 10.97
C GLY A 357 -25.38 -13.20 10.20
N VAL A 358 -24.58 -12.18 10.36
CA VAL A 358 -24.72 -10.92 9.63
C VAL A 358 -23.97 -11.04 8.31
N LEU A 359 -24.62 -10.68 7.20
CA LEU A 359 -24.00 -10.49 5.88
C LEU A 359 -24.01 -9.02 5.51
N ASN A 360 -22.91 -8.53 4.97
CA ASN A 360 -22.88 -7.21 4.35
C ASN A 360 -23.59 -7.26 2.99
N VAL A 361 -24.55 -6.36 2.78
CA VAL A 361 -25.29 -6.20 1.50
C VAL A 361 -25.25 -4.74 1.03
N SER A 362 -24.22 -4.01 1.44
CA SER A 362 -24.03 -2.61 1.11
C SER A 362 -23.70 -2.41 -0.36
N ARG A 363 -24.09 -1.26 -0.91
CA ARG A 363 -23.58 -0.80 -2.19
C ARG A 363 -22.15 -0.29 -2.03
N VAL A 364 -21.33 -0.51 -3.05
CA VAL A 364 -19.93 -0.09 -3.09
C VAL A 364 -19.80 1.19 -3.92
N GLN A 365 -18.93 2.10 -3.48
CA GLN A 365 -18.63 3.34 -4.20
C GLN A 365 -18.10 3.04 -5.60
N THR A 366 -18.45 3.91 -6.55
CA THR A 366 -17.96 3.86 -7.94
C THR A 366 -16.85 4.89 -8.16
N GLY A 367 -16.10 4.78 -9.25
CA GLY A 367 -15.05 5.72 -9.60
C GLY A 367 -13.82 5.05 -10.20
N GLN A 368 -12.76 5.82 -10.40
CA GLN A 368 -11.48 5.28 -10.82
C GLN A 368 -10.88 4.41 -9.71
N VAL A 369 -10.40 3.23 -10.07
CA VAL A 369 -9.86 2.25 -9.12
C VAL A 369 -8.57 1.62 -9.63
N ASN A 370 -7.79 1.11 -8.67
CA ASN A 370 -6.72 0.14 -8.92
C ASN A 370 -7.13 -1.20 -8.30
N LEU A 371 -6.88 -2.27 -9.02
CA LEU A 371 -6.93 -3.65 -8.54
C LEU A 371 -5.50 -4.17 -8.49
N CYS A 372 -5.02 -4.58 -7.34
CA CYS A 372 -3.66 -5.08 -7.21
C CYS A 372 -3.57 -6.34 -6.35
N ARG A 373 -2.57 -7.18 -6.65
CA ARG A 373 -2.31 -8.44 -5.97
C ARG A 373 -0.83 -8.76 -5.94
N LEU A 374 -0.30 -8.98 -4.72
CA LEU A 374 1.03 -9.53 -4.50
C LEU A 374 0.97 -11.06 -4.52
N ALA A 375 1.90 -11.70 -5.23
CA ALA A 375 2.05 -13.15 -5.24
C ALA A 375 3.52 -13.56 -5.11
N SER A 376 3.75 -14.72 -4.48
CA SER A 376 5.06 -15.33 -4.31
C SER A 376 5.37 -16.31 -5.44
N ARG A 377 6.63 -16.34 -5.86
CA ARG A 377 7.22 -17.36 -6.74
C ARG A 377 8.54 -17.85 -6.12
N GLY A 378 8.42 -18.49 -4.96
CA GLY A 378 9.57 -18.86 -4.14
C GLY A 378 10.22 -17.61 -3.54
N GLU A 379 11.46 -17.30 -3.93
CA GLU A 379 12.19 -16.12 -3.45
C GLU A 379 11.86 -14.81 -4.19
N HIS A 380 11.11 -14.88 -5.29
CA HIS A 380 10.70 -13.75 -6.11
C HIS A 380 9.24 -13.40 -5.86
N TYR A 381 8.94 -12.11 -5.97
CA TYR A 381 7.58 -11.60 -5.81
C TYR A 381 7.15 -10.86 -7.07
N ARG A 382 5.86 -10.98 -7.36
CA ARG A 382 5.22 -10.29 -8.48
C ARG A 382 4.02 -9.52 -7.95
N MET A 383 3.82 -8.33 -8.48
CA MET A 383 2.64 -7.50 -8.25
C MET A 383 1.91 -7.31 -9.57
N HIS A 384 0.67 -7.79 -9.64
CA HIS A 384 -0.21 -7.43 -10.73
C HIS A 384 -0.98 -6.17 -10.35
N ILE A 385 -0.91 -5.14 -11.19
CA ILE A 385 -1.56 -3.85 -10.96
C ILE A 385 -2.36 -3.51 -12.20
N VAL A 386 -3.67 -3.35 -12.04
CA VAL A 386 -4.58 -2.96 -13.11
C VAL A 386 -5.40 -1.77 -12.67
N THR A 387 -5.60 -0.82 -13.57
CA THR A 387 -6.47 0.34 -13.37
C THR A 387 -7.76 0.18 -14.16
N GLY A 388 -8.78 0.91 -13.76
CA GLY A 388 -10.05 0.90 -14.47
C GLY A 388 -11.11 1.78 -13.81
N GLN A 389 -12.28 1.81 -14.43
CA GLN A 389 -13.45 2.55 -13.95
C GLN A 389 -14.45 1.57 -13.34
N ALA A 390 -14.65 1.67 -12.02
CA ALA A 390 -15.68 0.91 -11.31
C ALA A 390 -17.04 1.58 -11.47
N VAL A 391 -18.04 0.78 -11.81
CA VAL A 391 -19.44 1.19 -11.96
C VAL A 391 -20.35 0.22 -11.21
N THR A 392 -21.56 0.67 -10.87
CA THR A 392 -22.60 -0.21 -10.29
C THR A 392 -22.99 -1.27 -11.33
N PRO A 393 -23.08 -2.56 -10.99
CA PRO A 393 -23.51 -3.59 -11.91
C PRO A 393 -24.86 -3.27 -12.54
N GLY A 394 -24.98 -3.44 -13.86
CA GLY A 394 -26.21 -3.15 -14.60
C GLY A 394 -27.38 -4.04 -14.18
N VAL A 395 -27.09 -5.24 -13.73
CA VAL A 395 -28.02 -6.26 -13.21
C VAL A 395 -27.72 -6.59 -11.75
N TRP A 396 -27.50 -5.55 -10.94
CA TRP A 396 -27.09 -5.68 -9.54
C TRP A 396 -27.96 -6.64 -8.72
N GLU A 397 -29.28 -6.62 -8.91
CA GLU A 397 -30.23 -7.50 -8.23
C GLU A 397 -30.09 -8.96 -8.65
N GLU A 398 -29.50 -9.21 -9.81
CA GLU A 398 -29.22 -10.55 -10.35
C GLU A 398 -27.78 -10.98 -10.10
N ALA A 399 -26.88 -10.03 -9.81
CA ALA A 399 -25.48 -10.32 -9.50
C ALA A 399 -25.35 -10.82 -8.07
N GLY A 400 -24.97 -12.06 -7.89
CA GLY A 400 -24.78 -12.65 -6.59
C GLY A 400 -24.75 -14.16 -6.67
N TRP A 401 -24.58 -14.78 -5.53
CA TRP A 401 -24.62 -16.22 -5.43
C TRP A 401 -26.08 -16.69 -5.53
N ALA A 402 -26.30 -17.82 -6.22
CA ALA A 402 -27.62 -18.40 -6.35
C ALA A 402 -28.31 -18.66 -5.01
N GLN A 403 -27.55 -18.89 -3.96
CA GLN A 403 -27.97 -19.05 -2.57
C GLN A 403 -26.82 -18.65 -1.63
N PRO A 404 -27.10 -18.08 -0.48
CA PRO A 404 -28.35 -17.54 0.06
C PRO A 404 -28.52 -16.03 -0.09
N ALA A 405 -27.53 -15.30 -0.64
CA ALA A 405 -27.54 -13.83 -0.64
C ALA A 405 -27.39 -13.27 -2.05
N PRO A 406 -28.48 -12.86 -2.69
CA PRO A 406 -28.47 -12.40 -4.08
C PRO A 406 -27.84 -11.01 -4.27
N ARG A 407 -27.69 -10.22 -3.22
CA ARG A 407 -27.22 -8.81 -3.30
C ARG A 407 -25.91 -8.59 -2.55
N LEU A 408 -24.89 -9.36 -2.89
CA LEU A 408 -23.57 -9.16 -2.30
C LEU A 408 -22.93 -7.86 -2.80
N PRO A 409 -22.04 -7.23 -1.99
CA PRO A 409 -21.27 -6.08 -2.44
C PRO A 409 -20.50 -6.42 -3.72
N SER A 410 -20.77 -5.68 -4.79
CA SER A 410 -20.14 -5.95 -6.09
C SER A 410 -20.01 -4.68 -6.95
N LEU A 411 -19.10 -4.74 -7.93
CA LEU A 411 -18.83 -3.71 -8.91
C LEU A 411 -18.57 -4.35 -10.27
N GLU A 412 -18.96 -3.69 -11.35
CA GLU A 412 -18.36 -3.93 -12.64
C GLU A 412 -17.16 -2.99 -12.80
N VAL A 413 -16.00 -3.53 -13.20
CA VAL A 413 -14.80 -2.73 -13.44
C VAL A 413 -14.43 -2.80 -14.92
N ILE A 414 -14.56 -1.66 -15.60
CA ILE A 414 -14.11 -1.48 -16.99
C ILE A 414 -12.60 -1.26 -16.90
N LEU A 415 -11.82 -2.27 -17.34
CA LEU A 415 -10.37 -2.25 -17.21
C LEU A 415 -9.73 -1.36 -18.27
N ASP A 416 -8.61 -0.72 -17.95
CA ASP A 416 -7.78 0.03 -18.91
C ASP A 416 -6.92 -0.90 -19.80
N THR A 417 -7.03 -2.21 -19.59
CA THR A 417 -6.38 -3.26 -20.40
C THR A 417 -7.45 -4.26 -20.86
N PRO A 418 -7.25 -4.94 -22.02
CA PRO A 418 -8.15 -5.98 -22.46
C PRO A 418 -8.33 -7.07 -21.39
N VAL A 419 -9.57 -7.53 -21.20
CA VAL A 419 -9.89 -8.58 -20.19
C VAL A 419 -9.13 -9.88 -20.46
N GLU A 420 -8.89 -10.21 -21.73
CA GLU A 420 -8.10 -11.39 -22.11
C GLU A 420 -6.65 -11.29 -21.61
N ASP A 421 -6.00 -10.13 -21.78
CA ASP A 421 -4.63 -9.88 -21.29
C ASP A 421 -4.57 -9.89 -19.77
N PHE A 422 -5.58 -9.31 -19.12
CA PHE A 422 -5.73 -9.35 -17.68
C PHE A 422 -5.83 -10.78 -17.17
N ALA A 423 -6.68 -11.60 -17.79
CA ALA A 423 -6.93 -12.99 -17.38
C ALA A 423 -5.65 -13.85 -17.42
N GLN A 424 -4.75 -13.60 -18.37
CA GLN A 424 -3.47 -14.31 -18.47
C GLN A 424 -2.48 -13.95 -17.33
N LYS A 425 -2.71 -12.84 -16.63
CA LYS A 425 -1.82 -12.31 -15.58
C LYS A 425 -2.38 -12.45 -14.18
N VAL A 426 -3.61 -12.94 -14.00
CA VAL A 426 -4.26 -13.08 -12.68
C VAL A 426 -3.39 -13.90 -11.74
N LEU A 427 -3.13 -13.38 -10.54
CA LEU A 427 -2.25 -13.99 -9.55
C LEU A 427 -2.98 -14.70 -8.40
N GLY A 428 -4.29 -14.67 -8.38
CA GLY A 428 -5.12 -15.31 -7.35
C GLY A 428 -6.54 -14.77 -7.34
N GLN A 429 -7.36 -15.28 -6.44
CA GLN A 429 -8.78 -14.91 -6.36
C GLN A 429 -9.00 -13.53 -5.70
N HIS A 430 -8.23 -13.19 -4.69
CA HIS A 430 -8.37 -11.93 -3.97
C HIS A 430 -7.52 -10.83 -4.60
N TYR A 431 -8.15 -9.75 -5.02
CA TYR A 431 -7.49 -8.51 -5.41
C TYR A 431 -7.88 -7.39 -4.45
N ILE A 432 -6.95 -6.49 -4.20
CA ILE A 432 -7.17 -5.35 -3.33
C ILE A 432 -7.52 -4.15 -4.21
N LEU A 433 -8.72 -3.61 -3.96
CA LEU A 433 -9.23 -2.42 -4.62
C LEU A 433 -8.91 -1.18 -3.80
N SER A 434 -8.47 -0.14 -4.47
CA SER A 434 -8.32 1.22 -3.93
C SER A 434 -8.79 2.26 -4.95
N TYR A 435 -9.26 3.43 -4.48
CA TYR A 435 -9.80 4.49 -5.32
C TYR A 435 -8.75 5.51 -5.72
N GLY A 436 -8.89 6.07 -6.94
CA GLY A 436 -7.97 7.03 -7.56
C GLY A 436 -6.91 6.37 -8.43
N ASP A 437 -6.03 7.17 -9.04
CA ASP A 437 -4.88 6.68 -9.81
C ASP A 437 -3.65 6.59 -8.91
N GLN A 438 -3.27 5.38 -8.54
CA GLN A 438 -2.13 5.11 -7.66
C GLN A 438 -1.10 4.21 -8.32
N ARG A 439 -1.20 4.02 -9.64
CA ARG A 439 -0.29 3.15 -10.40
C ARG A 439 1.16 3.52 -10.14
N ARG A 440 1.50 4.80 -10.22
CA ARG A 440 2.87 5.29 -10.03
C ARG A 440 3.42 4.97 -8.64
N GLN A 441 2.65 5.23 -7.58
CA GLN A 441 3.08 4.95 -6.21
C GLN A 441 3.29 3.46 -5.96
N LEU A 442 2.42 2.63 -6.52
CA LEU A 442 2.55 1.16 -6.44
C LEU A 442 3.78 0.67 -7.20
N ASP A 443 4.03 1.19 -8.42
CA ASP A 443 5.22 0.88 -9.22
C ASP A 443 6.51 1.29 -8.47
N ASP A 444 6.53 2.49 -7.86
CA ASP A 444 7.66 2.99 -7.08
C ASP A 444 7.94 2.12 -5.85
N LEU A 445 6.89 1.68 -5.15
CA LEU A 445 7.04 0.77 -4.01
C LEU A 445 7.57 -0.61 -4.45
N CYS A 446 7.04 -1.16 -5.53
CA CYS A 446 7.52 -2.42 -6.07
C CYS A 446 8.98 -2.33 -6.51
N HIS A 447 9.38 -1.23 -7.18
CA HIS A 447 10.76 -0.98 -7.56
C HIS A 447 11.69 -0.97 -6.33
N LEU A 448 11.33 -0.26 -5.26
CA LEU A 448 12.10 -0.21 -4.02
C LEU A 448 12.26 -1.58 -3.34
N LEU A 449 11.24 -2.42 -3.42
CA LEU A 449 11.22 -3.74 -2.81
C LEU A 449 11.81 -4.84 -3.70
N GLY A 450 12.14 -4.53 -4.96
CA GLY A 450 12.59 -5.53 -5.94
C GLY A 450 11.49 -6.51 -6.35
N ILE A 451 10.24 -6.03 -6.40
CA ILE A 451 9.05 -6.80 -6.83
C ILE A 451 8.81 -6.55 -8.32
N GLU A 452 8.66 -7.62 -9.10
CA GLU A 452 8.31 -7.54 -10.52
C GLU A 452 6.87 -7.05 -10.67
N VAL A 453 6.64 -5.98 -11.43
CA VAL A 453 5.31 -5.51 -11.81
C VAL A 453 4.90 -6.11 -13.16
N ILE A 454 3.66 -6.61 -13.27
CA ILE A 454 3.16 -7.27 -14.49
C ILE A 454 1.83 -6.66 -14.96
#